data_aef90375bf56c675f5c21e9f71be78fb
#
_entry.id   aef90375bf56c675f5c21e9f71be78fb
#
_cell.length_a   1.000
_cell.length_b   1.000
_cell.length_c   1.000
_cell.angle_alpha   90.00
_cell.angle_beta   90.00
_cell.angle_gamma   90.00
#
_symmetry.space_group_name_H-M   'P 1'
#
loop_
_entity.id
_entity.type
_entity.pdbx_description
1 polymer ?
#
loop_
_entity_poly.entity_id
_entity_poly.type
_entity_poly.pdbx_seq_one_letter_code
_entity_poly.pdbx_strand_id
1 'polypeptide(L)'
;VCTTTHIYPEKTMPCLVSPAQAEIAAALEKSPCICVGAWSENGKFGPPELPVGTLARLADYVIVEADGAKRLPLKAHAAHEPVIPPEANQTILVVGASGFGRPMCETVHRAPLAAQALGVPEDTVVTPALWARFLEHEHLHTRVLVNQADLPQGRELARRLAAGLCCPVCAAALQKEWIECLS
;
A
#
# COMPACT_ATOMS: atom_id res chain seq x y z
N VAL A 1 0.17 0.01 13.83
CA VAL A 1 0.04 -0.65 12.52
C VAL A 1 -0.87 -1.85 12.66
N CYS A 2 -1.72 -2.10 11.70
CA CYS A 2 -2.56 -3.30 11.62
C CYS A 2 -2.85 -3.65 10.14
N THR A 3 -3.65 -4.68 9.91
CA THR A 3 -4.07 -5.07 8.55
C THR A 3 -5.56 -5.44 8.53
N THR A 4 -6.18 -5.29 7.40
CA THR A 4 -7.51 -5.86 7.08
C THR A 4 -7.39 -7.10 6.20
N THR A 5 -6.17 -7.51 5.88
CA THR A 5 -5.84 -8.69 5.09
C THR A 5 -4.98 -9.68 5.92
N HIS A 6 -3.89 -10.21 5.35
CA HIS A 6 -2.98 -11.13 6.04
C HIS A 6 -1.53 -10.76 5.71
N ILE A 7 -0.78 -10.35 6.72
CA ILE A 7 0.64 -9.97 6.62
C ILE A 7 1.54 -10.97 7.36
N TYR A 8 2.83 -10.99 7.03
CA TYR A 8 3.80 -11.61 7.91
C TYR A 8 4.03 -10.72 9.13
N PRO A 9 4.20 -11.30 10.33
CA PRO A 9 4.49 -10.52 11.53
C PRO A 9 5.71 -9.62 11.30
N GLU A 10 5.58 -8.35 11.69
CA GLU A 10 6.68 -7.41 11.64
C GLU A 10 7.73 -7.76 12.70
N LYS A 11 9.02 -7.64 12.34
CA LYS A 11 10.13 -7.99 13.23
C LYS A 11 10.82 -6.79 13.85
N THR A 12 10.56 -5.59 13.33
CA THR A 12 11.21 -4.35 13.74
C THR A 12 10.46 -3.60 14.82
N MET A 13 9.25 -4.04 15.15
CA MET A 13 8.40 -3.44 16.18
C MET A 13 7.70 -4.50 17.01
N PRO A 14 7.25 -4.18 18.26
CA PRO A 14 6.46 -5.10 19.05
C PRO A 14 5.15 -5.48 18.33
N CYS A 15 4.85 -6.79 18.29
CA CYS A 15 3.60 -7.33 17.77
C CYS A 15 2.73 -7.81 18.91
N LEU A 16 1.52 -7.27 19.02
CA LEU A 16 0.52 -7.67 20.01
C LEU A 16 -0.56 -8.52 19.34
N VAL A 17 -0.83 -9.67 19.91
CA VAL A 17 -1.80 -10.65 19.41
C VAL A 17 -3.09 -10.54 20.22
N SER A 18 -4.20 -10.19 19.56
CA SER A 18 -5.52 -10.03 20.18
C SER A 18 -5.49 -9.26 21.52
N PRO A 19 -4.80 -8.10 21.60
CA PRO A 19 -4.61 -7.40 22.86
C PRO A 19 -5.87 -6.67 23.30
N ALA A 20 -6.05 -6.51 24.61
CA ALA A 20 -7.01 -5.57 25.18
C ALA A 20 -6.54 -4.11 24.99
N GLN A 21 -7.46 -3.14 25.05
CA GLN A 21 -7.14 -1.72 24.87
C GLN A 21 -6.07 -1.21 25.85
N ALA A 22 -6.11 -1.68 27.11
CA ALA A 22 -5.12 -1.31 28.11
C ALA A 22 -3.70 -1.80 27.78
N GLU A 23 -3.58 -2.97 27.16
CA GLU A 23 -2.30 -3.52 26.73
C GLU A 23 -1.72 -2.72 25.54
N ILE A 24 -2.58 -2.26 24.62
CA ILE A 24 -2.18 -1.37 23.53
C ILE A 24 -1.67 -0.05 24.08
N ALA A 25 -2.41 0.60 24.99
CA ALA A 25 -2.01 1.85 25.62
C ALA A 25 -0.65 1.71 26.34
N ALA A 26 -0.50 0.68 27.16
CA ALA A 26 0.76 0.41 27.87
C ALA A 26 1.95 0.10 26.96
N ALA A 27 1.70 -0.51 25.80
CA ALA A 27 2.73 -0.78 24.81
C ALA A 27 3.16 0.50 24.05
N LEU A 28 2.22 1.39 23.74
CA LEU A 28 2.51 2.68 23.10
C LEU A 28 3.28 3.65 24.00
N GLU A 29 3.14 3.54 25.33
CA GLU A 29 4.00 4.28 26.26
C GLU A 29 5.49 3.88 26.19
N LYS A 30 5.75 2.62 25.76
CA LYS A 30 7.11 2.05 25.72
C LYS A 30 7.71 2.02 24.31
N SER A 31 6.88 2.09 23.28
CA SER A 31 7.32 2.02 21.89
C SER A 31 6.52 3.00 21.03
N PRO A 32 7.17 3.82 20.19
CA PRO A 32 6.49 4.78 19.34
C PRO A 32 5.64 4.12 18.25
N CYS A 33 5.86 2.83 17.98
CA CYS A 33 5.13 2.08 16.97
C CYS A 33 4.96 0.62 17.42
N ILE A 34 3.75 0.09 17.25
CA ILE A 34 3.41 -1.30 17.53
C ILE A 34 2.59 -1.89 16.37
N CYS A 35 2.64 -3.20 16.20
CA CYS A 35 1.76 -3.93 15.29
C CYS A 35 0.68 -4.67 16.09
N VAL A 36 -0.58 -4.55 15.68
CA VAL A 36 -1.73 -5.18 16.35
C VAL A 36 -2.48 -6.05 15.36
N GLY A 37 -2.80 -7.28 15.73
CA GLY A 37 -3.56 -8.21 14.90
C GLY A 37 -3.89 -9.51 15.63
N ALA A 38 -4.37 -10.50 14.89
CA ALA A 38 -4.66 -11.84 15.39
C ALA A 38 -3.97 -12.88 14.50
N TRP A 39 -3.63 -14.06 15.05
CA TRP A 39 -3.09 -15.15 14.23
C TRP A 39 -4.16 -15.70 13.29
N SER A 40 -3.82 -15.86 12.03
CA SER A 40 -4.61 -16.57 11.04
C SER A 40 -4.14 -18.03 10.91
N GLU A 41 -4.98 -18.88 10.32
CA GLU A 41 -4.71 -20.31 10.12
C GLU A 41 -3.40 -20.63 9.38
N ASN A 42 -2.91 -19.70 8.56
CA ASN A 42 -1.69 -19.86 7.77
C ASN A 42 -0.42 -19.33 8.44
N GLY A 43 -0.45 -19.08 9.76
CA GLY A 43 0.69 -18.49 10.49
C GLY A 43 1.01 -17.04 10.09
N LYS A 44 0.10 -16.37 9.43
CA LYS A 44 0.14 -14.95 9.15
C LYS A 44 -0.60 -14.15 10.21
N PHE A 45 -0.31 -12.89 10.26
CA PHE A 45 -0.98 -11.93 11.11
C PHE A 45 -2.18 -11.35 10.35
N GLY A 46 -3.37 -11.57 10.85
CA GLY A 46 -4.62 -11.10 10.27
C GLY A 46 -5.17 -9.85 10.96
N PRO A 47 -6.39 -9.45 10.62
CA PRO A 47 -7.04 -8.30 11.21
C PRO A 47 -7.08 -8.37 12.74
N PRO A 48 -6.98 -7.22 13.44
CA PRO A 48 -7.19 -7.17 14.88
C PRO A 48 -8.64 -7.47 15.23
N GLU A 49 -8.89 -8.04 16.42
CA GLU A 49 -10.25 -8.25 16.94
C GLU A 49 -10.92 -6.92 17.30
N LEU A 50 -10.13 -5.94 17.71
CA LEU A 50 -10.64 -4.59 18.00
C LEU A 50 -10.90 -3.83 16.68
N PRO A 51 -12.04 -3.14 16.55
CA PRO A 51 -12.34 -2.29 15.39
C PRO A 51 -11.27 -1.21 15.18
N VAL A 52 -10.97 -0.88 13.93
CA VAL A 52 -9.99 0.17 13.56
C VAL A 52 -10.34 1.51 14.22
N GLY A 53 -11.64 1.86 14.30
CA GLY A 53 -12.08 3.06 15.00
C GLY A 53 -11.78 3.06 16.52
N THR A 54 -11.64 1.88 17.15
CA THR A 54 -11.15 1.78 18.54
C THR A 54 -9.64 2.05 18.60
N LEU A 55 -8.86 1.48 17.67
CA LEU A 55 -7.43 1.73 17.58
C LEU A 55 -7.12 3.21 17.34
N ALA A 56 -7.95 3.89 16.52
CA ALA A 56 -7.82 5.31 16.24
C ALA A 56 -8.04 6.24 17.46
N ARG A 57 -8.64 5.73 18.53
CA ARG A 57 -8.76 6.48 19.80
C ARG A 57 -7.55 6.26 20.74
N LEU A 58 -6.71 5.28 20.45
CA LEU A 58 -5.57 4.91 21.30
C LEU A 58 -4.22 5.40 20.76
N ALA A 59 -4.16 5.83 19.50
CA ALA A 59 -2.91 6.23 18.84
C ALA A 59 -3.15 7.46 17.96
N ASP A 60 -2.12 8.30 17.78
CA ASP A 60 -2.17 9.48 16.90
C ASP A 60 -2.35 9.09 15.43
N TYR A 61 -1.77 7.95 15.02
CA TYR A 61 -1.87 7.41 13.67
C TYR A 61 -2.16 5.91 13.71
N VAL A 62 -3.12 5.48 12.89
CA VAL A 62 -3.36 4.06 12.60
C VAL A 62 -3.07 3.80 11.13
N ILE A 63 -2.02 3.04 10.86
CA ILE A 63 -1.64 2.62 9.51
C ILE A 63 -2.20 1.22 9.30
N VAL A 64 -3.06 1.07 8.28
CA VAL A 64 -3.74 -0.18 7.94
C VAL A 64 -3.23 -0.68 6.59
N GLU A 65 -2.68 -1.88 6.56
CA GLU A 65 -2.45 -2.57 5.29
C GLU A 65 -3.76 -3.18 4.82
N ALA A 66 -4.31 -2.61 3.76
CA ALA A 66 -5.63 -2.98 3.24
C ALA A 66 -5.55 -3.94 2.05
N ASP A 67 -4.34 -4.23 1.56
CA ASP A 67 -4.14 -4.96 0.33
C ASP A 67 -2.71 -5.47 0.16
N GLY A 68 -2.54 -6.66 -0.41
CA GLY A 68 -1.25 -7.28 -0.69
C GLY A 68 -1.00 -7.49 -2.19
N ALA A 69 0.19 -7.18 -2.68
CA ALA A 69 0.57 -7.26 -4.11
C ALA A 69 1.45 -8.47 -4.47
N LYS A 70 1.57 -9.48 -3.61
CA LYS A 70 2.46 -10.64 -3.80
C LYS A 70 3.90 -10.26 -4.17
N ARG A 71 4.41 -9.16 -3.62
CA ARG A 71 5.74 -8.58 -3.89
C ARG A 71 5.93 -8.06 -5.31
N LEU A 72 4.87 -7.92 -6.10
CA LEU A 72 4.94 -7.23 -7.39
C LEU A 72 4.86 -5.72 -7.20
N PRO A 73 5.57 -4.93 -8.02
CA PRO A 73 5.65 -3.48 -7.86
C PRO A 73 4.34 -2.74 -8.16
N LEU A 74 3.46 -3.35 -8.93
CA LEU A 74 2.19 -2.78 -9.36
C LEU A 74 1.06 -3.77 -9.09
N LYS A 75 -0.18 -3.27 -8.95
CA LYS A 75 -1.35 -4.10 -8.72
C LYS A 75 -2.61 -3.53 -9.34
N ALA A 76 -3.45 -4.40 -9.90
CA ALA A 76 -4.86 -4.16 -10.19
C ALA A 76 -5.72 -4.85 -9.12
N HIS A 77 -6.82 -4.21 -8.72
CA HIS A 77 -7.67 -4.67 -7.63
C HIS A 77 -8.88 -5.44 -8.15
N ALA A 78 -9.21 -6.54 -7.48
CA ALA A 78 -10.46 -7.25 -7.72
C ALA A 78 -11.58 -6.60 -6.89
N ALA A 79 -12.83 -6.93 -7.19
CA ALA A 79 -13.99 -6.31 -6.57
C ALA A 79 -14.08 -6.48 -5.02
N HIS A 80 -13.34 -7.43 -4.45
CA HIS A 80 -13.30 -7.69 -2.99
C HIS A 80 -12.11 -7.03 -2.29
N GLU A 81 -11.31 -6.24 -3.00
CA GLU A 81 -10.12 -5.55 -2.49
C GLU A 81 -9.93 -4.18 -3.15
N PRO A 82 -9.23 -3.25 -2.53
CA PRO A 82 -8.70 -3.31 -1.18
C PRO A 82 -9.81 -3.32 -0.10
N VAL A 83 -9.51 -3.87 1.08
CA VAL A 83 -10.43 -3.84 2.24
C VAL A 83 -10.12 -2.59 3.07
N ILE A 84 -10.60 -1.44 2.60
CA ILE A 84 -10.38 -0.15 3.24
C ILE A 84 -11.36 0.00 4.41
N PRO A 85 -10.88 0.25 5.65
CA PRO A 85 -11.76 0.54 6.77
C PRO A 85 -12.62 1.79 6.49
N PRO A 86 -13.90 1.79 6.89
CA PRO A 86 -14.78 2.96 6.68
C PRO A 86 -14.31 4.22 7.44
N GLU A 87 -13.50 4.04 8.47
CA GLU A 87 -12.89 5.13 9.25
C GLU A 87 -11.63 5.72 8.59
N ALA A 88 -11.14 5.14 7.51
CA ALA A 88 -9.95 5.63 6.82
C ALA A 88 -10.20 7.03 6.26
N ASN A 89 -9.39 7.99 6.68
CA ASN A 89 -9.44 9.37 6.18
C ASN A 89 -8.46 9.63 5.02
N GLN A 90 -7.54 8.70 4.76
CA GLN A 90 -6.63 8.72 3.63
C GLN A 90 -6.36 7.32 3.13
N THR A 91 -6.30 7.15 1.81
CA THR A 91 -5.87 5.93 1.15
C THR A 91 -4.61 6.24 0.33
N ILE A 92 -3.50 5.64 0.70
CA ILE A 92 -2.21 5.80 0.03
C ILE A 92 -1.96 4.56 -0.81
N LEU A 93 -1.94 4.72 -2.13
CA LEU A 93 -1.53 3.66 -3.04
C LEU A 93 0.00 3.68 -3.20
N VAL A 94 0.63 2.54 -2.93
CA VAL A 94 2.08 2.38 -3.12
C VAL A 94 2.36 1.75 -4.48
N VAL A 95 3.13 2.46 -5.31
CA VAL A 95 3.57 2.05 -6.64
C VAL A 95 5.08 1.84 -6.61
N GLY A 96 5.58 0.69 -7.05
CA GLY A 96 7.02 0.43 -7.20
C GLY A 96 7.55 0.94 -8.54
N ALA A 97 8.53 1.84 -8.53
CA ALA A 97 9.14 2.37 -9.76
C ALA A 97 9.76 1.27 -10.65
N SER A 98 10.17 0.13 -10.07
CA SER A 98 10.70 -1.04 -10.79
C SER A 98 9.69 -1.71 -11.72
N GLY A 99 8.39 -1.37 -11.61
CA GLY A 99 7.35 -1.90 -12.50
C GLY A 99 7.32 -1.25 -13.88
N PHE A 100 7.87 -0.06 -14.02
CA PHE A 100 7.85 0.66 -15.28
C PHE A 100 8.93 0.15 -16.25
N GLY A 101 8.63 0.20 -17.54
CA GLY A 101 9.51 -0.24 -18.62
C GLY A 101 9.55 -1.76 -18.85
N ARG A 102 8.64 -2.51 -18.19
CA ARG A 102 8.54 -3.98 -18.29
C ARG A 102 7.13 -4.41 -18.70
N PRO A 103 6.96 -5.63 -19.25
CA PRO A 103 5.63 -6.18 -19.57
C PRO A 103 4.71 -6.22 -18.34
N MET A 104 3.44 -5.93 -18.56
CA MET A 104 2.41 -5.90 -17.49
C MET A 104 2.30 -7.27 -16.80
N CYS A 105 2.31 -8.37 -17.54
CA CYS A 105 2.26 -9.73 -17.00
C CYS A 105 3.39 -10.07 -16.03
N GLU A 106 4.52 -9.36 -16.08
CA GLU A 106 5.67 -9.58 -15.21
C GLU A 106 5.68 -8.70 -13.95
N THR A 107 5.00 -7.56 -13.98
CA THR A 107 5.14 -6.51 -12.95
C THR A 107 3.86 -6.15 -12.24
N VAL A 108 2.71 -6.55 -12.78
CA VAL A 108 1.41 -6.20 -12.21
C VAL A 108 0.77 -7.43 -11.57
N HIS A 109 0.49 -7.38 -10.28
CA HIS A 109 -0.39 -8.37 -9.66
C HIS A 109 -1.78 -8.22 -10.23
N ARG A 110 -2.36 -9.31 -10.77
CA ARG A 110 -3.61 -9.34 -11.54
C ARG A 110 -3.52 -8.57 -12.87
N ALA A 111 -2.45 -8.75 -13.61
CA ALA A 111 -2.25 -8.16 -14.94
C ALA A 111 -3.48 -8.30 -15.87
N PRO A 112 -4.20 -9.43 -15.91
CA PRO A 112 -5.41 -9.55 -16.75
C PRO A 112 -6.46 -8.48 -16.46
N LEU A 113 -6.67 -8.09 -15.19
CA LEU A 113 -7.63 -7.05 -14.83
C LEU A 113 -7.19 -5.67 -15.34
N ALA A 114 -5.91 -5.34 -15.18
CA ALA A 114 -5.36 -4.07 -15.67
C ALA A 114 -5.41 -4.00 -17.20
N ALA A 115 -5.02 -5.08 -17.87
CA ALA A 115 -5.05 -5.20 -19.33
C ALA A 115 -6.46 -5.01 -19.89
N GLN A 116 -7.45 -5.68 -19.28
CA GLN A 116 -8.86 -5.54 -19.64
C GLN A 116 -9.37 -4.11 -19.46
N ALA A 117 -9.09 -3.49 -18.29
CA ALA A 117 -9.52 -2.12 -17.97
C ALA A 117 -8.91 -1.09 -18.94
N LEU A 118 -7.68 -1.31 -19.35
CA LEU A 118 -6.95 -0.43 -20.28
C LEU A 118 -7.22 -0.72 -21.77
N GLY A 119 -7.80 -1.88 -22.09
CA GLY A 119 -8.00 -2.32 -23.47
C GLY A 119 -6.70 -2.65 -24.21
N VAL A 120 -5.72 -3.23 -23.51
CA VAL A 120 -4.39 -3.56 -24.06
C VAL A 120 -4.04 -5.02 -23.78
N PRO A 121 -3.12 -5.64 -24.54
CA PRO A 121 -2.57 -6.96 -24.23
C PRO A 121 -1.77 -6.97 -22.91
N GLU A 122 -1.70 -8.14 -22.25
CA GLU A 122 -0.97 -8.31 -20.99
C GLU A 122 0.57 -8.19 -21.12
N ASP A 123 1.11 -8.35 -22.31
CA ASP A 123 2.52 -8.15 -22.65
C ASP A 123 2.88 -6.67 -22.93
N THR A 124 1.89 -5.78 -22.89
CA THR A 124 2.11 -4.35 -23.05
C THR A 124 3.09 -3.83 -22.00
N VAL A 125 4.11 -3.08 -22.44
CA VAL A 125 5.07 -2.46 -21.53
C VAL A 125 4.38 -1.37 -20.70
N VAL A 126 4.51 -1.47 -19.38
CA VAL A 126 3.91 -0.50 -18.45
C VAL A 126 4.72 0.79 -18.46
N THR A 127 4.10 1.87 -18.93
CA THR A 127 4.65 3.22 -18.84
C THR A 127 3.98 4.01 -17.71
N PRO A 128 4.62 5.05 -17.16
CA PRO A 128 3.96 5.93 -16.18
C PRO A 128 2.63 6.50 -16.67
N ALA A 129 2.55 6.94 -17.94
CA ALA A 129 1.31 7.46 -18.52
C ALA A 129 0.21 6.41 -18.64
N LEU A 130 0.55 5.18 -19.04
CA LEU A 130 -0.40 4.07 -19.10
C LEU A 130 -0.92 3.73 -17.71
N TRP A 131 -0.01 3.70 -16.72
CA TRP A 131 -0.36 3.37 -15.34
C TRP A 131 -1.18 4.48 -14.67
N ALA A 132 -0.90 5.75 -14.93
CA ALA A 132 -1.73 6.86 -14.48
C ALA A 132 -3.19 6.72 -14.97
N ARG A 133 -3.40 6.39 -16.26
CA ARG A 133 -4.74 6.12 -16.81
C ARG A 133 -5.45 4.98 -16.08
N PHE A 134 -4.71 3.92 -15.71
CA PHE A 134 -5.26 2.80 -14.96
C PHE A 134 -5.68 3.24 -13.54
N LEU A 135 -4.83 3.98 -12.83
CA LEU A 135 -5.13 4.46 -11.48
C LEU A 135 -6.33 5.41 -11.44
N GLU A 136 -6.45 6.30 -12.41
CA GLU A 136 -7.62 7.18 -12.55
C GLU A 136 -8.91 6.38 -12.86
N HIS A 137 -8.79 5.26 -13.58
CA HIS A 137 -9.92 4.36 -13.82
C HIS A 137 -10.36 3.63 -12.55
N GLU A 138 -9.43 3.10 -11.75
CA GLU A 138 -9.75 2.42 -10.48
C GLU A 138 -10.28 3.37 -9.41
N HIS A 139 -9.74 4.56 -9.32
CA HIS A 139 -10.14 5.63 -8.40
C HIS A 139 -10.22 5.20 -6.92
N LEU A 140 -9.26 4.41 -6.46
CA LEU A 140 -9.24 3.80 -5.11
C LEU A 140 -8.36 4.54 -4.10
N HIS A 141 -7.73 5.65 -4.49
CA HIS A 141 -6.70 6.32 -3.71
C HIS A 141 -6.95 7.81 -3.56
N THR A 142 -6.46 8.37 -2.47
CA THR A 142 -6.43 9.82 -2.25
C THR A 142 -5.03 10.40 -2.44
N ARG A 143 -4.01 9.55 -2.40
CA ARG A 143 -2.58 9.88 -2.59
C ARG A 143 -1.86 8.71 -3.24
N VAL A 144 -0.78 8.99 -3.96
CA VAL A 144 0.12 7.97 -4.53
C VAL A 144 1.53 8.15 -3.99
N LEU A 145 2.14 7.05 -3.55
CA LEU A 145 3.54 6.97 -3.15
C LEU A 145 4.31 6.10 -4.15
N VAL A 146 5.21 6.70 -4.92
CA VAL A 146 6.09 5.96 -5.82
C VAL A 146 7.36 5.58 -5.07
N ASN A 147 7.39 4.34 -4.57
CA ASN A 147 8.57 3.79 -3.88
C ASN A 147 9.64 3.32 -4.86
N GLN A 148 10.86 3.04 -4.37
CA GLN A 148 12.03 2.66 -5.18
C GLN A 148 12.48 3.79 -6.13
N ALA A 149 12.23 5.04 -5.77
CA ALA A 149 12.63 6.19 -6.56
C ALA A 149 14.16 6.45 -6.54
N ASP A 150 14.91 5.69 -5.76
CA ASP A 150 16.38 5.63 -5.75
C ASP A 150 16.96 4.74 -6.88
N LEU A 151 16.14 3.96 -7.56
CA LEU A 151 16.55 3.23 -8.75
C LEU A 151 16.90 4.19 -9.90
N PRO A 152 17.72 3.76 -10.87
CA PRO A 152 17.99 4.55 -12.07
C PRO A 152 16.68 5.05 -12.69
N GLN A 153 16.60 6.37 -12.96
CA GLN A 153 15.42 7.06 -13.47
C GLN A 153 14.15 7.01 -12.57
N GLY A 154 14.22 6.41 -11.37
CA GLY A 154 13.06 6.23 -10.50
C GLY A 154 12.32 7.53 -10.15
N ARG A 155 13.07 8.63 -9.86
CA ARG A 155 12.47 9.96 -9.63
C ARG A 155 11.79 10.52 -10.87
N GLU A 156 12.39 10.35 -12.04
CA GLU A 156 11.81 10.81 -13.30
C GLU A 156 10.54 10.02 -13.64
N LEU A 157 10.53 8.71 -13.43
CA LEU A 157 9.35 7.87 -13.61
C LEU A 157 8.22 8.30 -12.66
N ALA A 158 8.55 8.64 -11.41
CA ALA A 158 7.59 9.17 -10.44
C ALA A 158 7.00 10.52 -10.90
N ARG A 159 7.82 11.46 -11.42
CA ARG A 159 7.34 12.73 -11.97
C ARG A 159 6.43 12.53 -13.17
N ARG A 160 6.78 11.59 -14.06
CA ARG A 160 5.93 11.27 -15.23
C ARG A 160 4.60 10.63 -14.81
N LEU A 161 4.58 9.82 -13.75
CA LEU A 161 3.33 9.30 -13.20
C LEU A 161 2.50 10.44 -12.61
N ALA A 162 3.12 11.31 -11.80
CA ALA A 162 2.46 12.44 -11.16
C ALA A 162 1.80 13.37 -12.17
N ALA A 163 2.42 13.61 -13.32
CA ALA A 163 1.87 14.44 -14.38
C ALA A 163 0.55 13.91 -14.99
N GLY A 164 0.22 12.65 -14.77
CA GLY A 164 -1.01 12.02 -15.25
C GLY A 164 -2.06 11.74 -14.17
N LEU A 165 -1.84 12.22 -12.93
CA LEU A 165 -2.73 12.00 -11.79
C LEU A 165 -3.29 13.32 -11.25
N CYS A 166 -4.52 13.28 -10.75
CA CYS A 166 -5.19 14.44 -10.14
C CYS A 166 -5.02 14.50 -8.61
N CYS A 167 -4.32 13.57 -8.00
CA CYS A 167 -4.07 13.50 -6.55
C CYS A 167 -2.61 13.84 -6.21
N PRO A 168 -2.31 14.18 -4.95
CA PRO A 168 -0.93 14.35 -4.49
C PRO A 168 -0.08 13.10 -4.68
N VAL A 169 1.14 13.28 -5.21
CA VAL A 169 2.11 12.22 -5.47
C VAL A 169 3.43 12.52 -4.76
N CYS A 170 3.97 11.51 -4.08
CA CYS A 170 5.32 11.56 -3.53
C CYS A 170 6.20 10.49 -4.16
N ALA A 171 7.47 10.82 -4.39
CA ALA A 171 8.52 9.86 -4.68
C ALA A 171 9.21 9.45 -3.38
N ALA A 172 9.55 8.17 -3.23
CA ALA A 172 10.16 7.67 -2.01
C ALA A 172 11.20 6.58 -2.26
N ALA A 173 12.14 6.45 -1.33
CA ALA A 173 12.99 5.30 -1.14
C ALA A 173 12.88 4.89 0.33
N LEU A 174 11.79 4.18 0.67
CA LEU A 174 11.40 3.93 2.07
C LEU A 174 12.47 3.19 2.88
N GLN A 175 13.23 2.29 2.25
CA GLN A 175 14.37 1.62 2.90
C GLN A 175 15.55 2.55 3.22
N LYS A 176 15.57 3.73 2.63
CA LYS A 176 16.58 4.78 2.86
C LYS A 176 16.00 5.99 3.61
N GLU A 177 14.79 5.83 4.15
CA GLU A 177 14.09 6.88 4.91
C GLU A 177 13.98 8.21 4.15
N TRP A 178 13.81 8.14 2.83
CA TRP A 178 13.73 9.31 1.96
C TRP A 178 12.37 9.41 1.28
N ILE A 179 11.80 10.62 1.28
CA ILE A 179 10.57 10.99 0.59
C ILE A 179 10.62 12.42 0.06
N GLU A 180 10.05 12.65 -1.12
CA GLU A 180 9.93 13.94 -1.79
C GLU A 180 8.51 14.11 -2.33
N CYS A 181 7.81 15.19 -1.98
CA CYS A 181 6.52 15.53 -2.58
C CYS A 181 6.73 16.10 -3.98
N LEU A 182 5.99 15.61 -4.96
CA LEU A 182 6.09 15.99 -6.37
C LEU A 182 4.96 16.92 -6.84
N SER A 183 3.82 16.84 -6.14
CA SER A 183 2.62 17.67 -6.40
C SER A 183 1.80 17.83 -5.13
#